data_ae623a3276a01e2286baa4870ae3faf4
#
_entry.id   ae623a3276a01e2286baa4870ae3faf4
#
_cell.length_a   1.000
_cell.length_b   1.000
_cell.length_c   1.000
_cell.angle_alpha   90.00
_cell.angle_beta   90.00
_cell.angle_gamma   90.00
#
_symmetry.space_group_name_H-M   'P 1'
#
loop_
_entity.id
_entity.type
_entity.pdbx_description
1 polymer ?
#
loop_
_entity_poly.entity_id
_entity_poly.type
_entity_poly.pdbx_seq_one_letter_code
_entity_poly.pdbx_strand_id
1 'polypeptide(L)'
;QATLMAGNKTIAPAILEGDRRIVAILPRDTQTYHFALVDEFGLEDKQPVRFAVRVIKDEPPRVRMKLPGVGEMVTPEAILPIEVEFADTYGLAGAELVFQVSREDAREGSIPLTTFRPYLTTFSASLTWSVFSEAVSPGDRLTLFARATDFDDVSGPNTAESPPISARVVTRDELLAELARREQEFRMDFERLIDAQEQLRSRLLTLIGLSTAEGGSEDFAATIATLERRQRSIAGSVNVVRQQVE
;
A
#
# COMPACT_ATOMS: atom_id res chain seq x y z
N GLN A 1 -35.93 -12.26 -39.82
CA GLN A 1 -35.65 -12.31 -38.37
C GLN A 1 -34.16 -12.20 -38.14
N ALA A 2 -33.73 -11.55 -37.01
CA ALA A 2 -32.35 -11.47 -36.62
C ALA A 2 -32.24 -11.81 -35.14
N THR A 3 -31.25 -12.65 -34.79
CA THR A 3 -31.02 -13.13 -33.44
C THR A 3 -29.55 -13.05 -33.13
N LEU A 4 -29.19 -12.48 -31.99
CA LEU A 4 -27.80 -12.46 -31.52
C LEU A 4 -27.45 -13.80 -30.91
N MET A 5 -26.35 -14.39 -31.36
CA MET A 5 -25.84 -15.68 -30.93
C MET A 5 -24.44 -15.55 -30.33
N ALA A 6 -24.11 -16.33 -29.32
CA ALA A 6 -22.76 -16.58 -28.83
C ALA A 6 -22.47 -18.09 -29.00
N GLY A 7 -21.61 -18.43 -29.95
CA GLY A 7 -21.46 -19.82 -30.39
C GLY A 7 -22.80 -20.37 -30.87
N ASN A 8 -23.27 -21.43 -30.24
CA ASN A 8 -24.59 -22.06 -30.53
C ASN A 8 -25.71 -21.57 -29.58
N LYS A 9 -25.41 -20.66 -28.67
CA LYS A 9 -26.39 -20.17 -27.69
C LYS A 9 -27.08 -18.91 -28.18
N THR A 10 -28.41 -18.89 -28.17
CA THR A 10 -29.20 -17.67 -28.37
C THR A 10 -29.06 -16.75 -27.18
N ILE A 11 -28.67 -15.48 -27.42
CA ILE A 11 -28.52 -14.45 -26.39
C ILE A 11 -29.77 -13.58 -26.34
N ALA A 12 -30.14 -12.96 -27.46
CA ALA A 12 -31.32 -12.12 -27.55
C ALA A 12 -31.82 -11.98 -28.98
N PRO A 13 -33.16 -11.85 -29.20
CA PRO A 13 -33.69 -11.45 -30.48
C PRO A 13 -33.38 -9.96 -30.75
N ALA A 14 -33.12 -9.63 -32.02
CA ALA A 14 -32.99 -8.26 -32.42
C ALA A 14 -34.34 -7.59 -32.56
N ILE A 15 -34.50 -6.42 -31.96
CA ILE A 15 -35.72 -5.62 -32.04
C ILE A 15 -35.62 -4.71 -33.27
N LEU A 16 -36.70 -4.54 -34.02
CA LEU A 16 -36.77 -3.64 -35.15
C LEU A 16 -37.08 -2.23 -34.66
N GLU A 17 -36.18 -1.28 -34.96
CA GLU A 17 -36.37 0.13 -34.68
C GLU A 17 -36.14 0.94 -35.99
N GLY A 18 -37.21 1.39 -36.60
CA GLY A 18 -37.16 1.92 -37.96
C GLY A 18 -36.66 0.87 -38.95
N ASP A 19 -35.60 1.21 -39.70
CA ASP A 19 -34.93 0.31 -40.65
C ASP A 19 -33.75 -0.48 -40.04
N ARG A 20 -33.57 -0.41 -38.72
CA ARG A 20 -32.44 -1.02 -38.04
C ARG A 20 -32.86 -2.14 -37.11
N ARG A 21 -32.01 -3.15 -36.99
CA ARG A 21 -32.13 -4.21 -35.98
C ARG A 21 -31.16 -3.91 -34.84
N ILE A 22 -31.68 -3.76 -33.63
CA ILE A 22 -30.92 -3.38 -32.43
C ILE A 22 -31.00 -4.49 -31.39
N VAL A 23 -29.87 -4.83 -30.80
CA VAL A 23 -29.78 -5.68 -29.63
C VAL A 23 -28.92 -5.00 -28.58
N ALA A 24 -29.45 -4.86 -27.38
CA ALA A 24 -28.68 -4.40 -26.21
C ALA A 24 -28.34 -5.65 -25.36
N ILE A 25 -27.07 -5.80 -25.06
CA ILE A 25 -26.55 -6.85 -24.17
C ILE A 25 -25.55 -6.26 -23.18
N LEU A 26 -25.45 -6.91 -22.02
CA LEU A 26 -24.40 -6.66 -21.04
C LEU A 26 -23.55 -7.93 -20.93
N PRO A 27 -22.45 -8.07 -21.70
CA PRO A 27 -21.62 -9.25 -21.64
C PRO A 27 -20.85 -9.28 -20.32
N ARG A 28 -20.86 -10.44 -19.66
CA ARG A 28 -20.09 -10.69 -18.42
C ARG A 28 -18.76 -11.39 -18.66
N ASP A 29 -18.64 -12.02 -19.84
CA ASP A 29 -17.46 -12.79 -20.24
C ASP A 29 -17.02 -12.41 -21.65
N THR A 30 -15.72 -12.49 -21.91
CA THR A 30 -15.16 -12.32 -23.26
C THR A 30 -15.63 -13.46 -24.14
N GLN A 31 -16.36 -13.14 -25.20
CA GLN A 31 -16.84 -14.14 -26.15
C GLN A 31 -17.07 -13.56 -27.53
N THR A 32 -17.24 -14.45 -28.50
CA THR A 32 -17.50 -14.11 -29.89
C THR A 32 -18.99 -14.21 -30.18
N TYR A 33 -19.52 -13.16 -30.79
CA TYR A 33 -20.92 -13.07 -31.18
C TYR A 33 -21.07 -13.07 -32.70
N HIS A 34 -22.24 -13.41 -33.17
CA HIS A 34 -22.70 -13.23 -34.54
C HIS A 34 -24.21 -13.06 -34.59
N PHE A 35 -24.74 -12.50 -35.67
CA PHE A 35 -26.17 -12.47 -35.92
C PHE A 35 -26.56 -13.67 -36.77
N ALA A 36 -27.50 -14.47 -36.30
CA ALA A 36 -28.22 -15.42 -37.11
C ALA A 36 -29.36 -14.65 -37.82
N LEU A 37 -29.27 -14.59 -39.12
CA LEU A 37 -30.24 -13.92 -39.97
C LEU A 37 -31.09 -14.93 -40.71
N VAL A 38 -32.41 -14.72 -40.71
CA VAL A 38 -33.38 -15.53 -41.46
C VAL A 38 -34.24 -14.57 -42.26
N ASP A 39 -34.35 -14.73 -43.57
CA ASP A 39 -35.17 -13.90 -44.42
C ASP A 39 -36.67 -14.28 -44.33
N GLU A 40 -37.51 -13.67 -45.17
CA GLU A 40 -38.95 -13.94 -45.23
C GLU A 40 -39.30 -15.30 -45.86
N PHE A 41 -38.33 -15.89 -46.60
CA PHE A 41 -38.50 -17.19 -47.24
C PHE A 41 -37.87 -18.32 -46.39
N GLY A 42 -37.36 -18.03 -45.20
CA GLY A 42 -36.72 -18.98 -44.30
C GLY A 42 -35.27 -19.33 -44.66
N LEU A 43 -34.62 -18.53 -45.53
CA LEU A 43 -33.20 -18.76 -45.85
C LEU A 43 -32.31 -18.17 -44.75
N GLU A 44 -31.30 -18.95 -44.36
CA GLU A 44 -30.35 -18.59 -43.30
C GLU A 44 -29.01 -18.18 -43.89
N ASP A 45 -28.34 -17.21 -43.25
CA ASP A 45 -26.97 -16.87 -43.59
C ASP A 45 -25.99 -17.98 -43.12
N LYS A 46 -25.33 -18.63 -44.09
CA LYS A 46 -24.38 -19.73 -43.86
C LYS A 46 -22.98 -19.25 -43.39
N GLN A 47 -22.67 -17.95 -43.53
CA GLN A 47 -21.37 -17.37 -43.17
C GLN A 47 -21.56 -16.07 -42.40
N PRO A 48 -22.15 -16.11 -41.20
CA PRO A 48 -22.40 -14.91 -40.43
C PRO A 48 -21.11 -14.22 -40.03
N VAL A 49 -21.11 -12.90 -40.11
CA VAL A 49 -20.00 -12.07 -39.63
C VAL A 49 -19.88 -12.23 -38.11
N ARG A 50 -18.68 -12.60 -37.68
CA ARG A 50 -18.37 -12.77 -36.26
C ARG A 50 -17.60 -11.56 -35.73
N PHE A 51 -17.97 -11.13 -34.52
CA PHE A 51 -17.26 -10.09 -33.78
C PHE A 51 -17.00 -10.52 -32.35
N ALA A 52 -15.84 -10.19 -31.85
CA ALA A 52 -15.45 -10.51 -30.49
C ALA A 52 -15.70 -9.29 -29.58
N VAL A 53 -16.32 -9.55 -28.44
CA VAL A 53 -16.45 -8.58 -27.35
C VAL A 53 -15.55 -9.04 -26.23
N ARG A 54 -14.57 -8.21 -25.89
CA ARG A 54 -13.65 -8.46 -24.78
C ARG A 54 -14.19 -7.75 -23.54
N VAL A 55 -14.43 -8.52 -22.49
CA VAL A 55 -14.76 -7.99 -21.16
C VAL A 55 -13.47 -7.85 -20.39
N ILE A 56 -13.20 -6.65 -19.89
CA ILE A 56 -12.09 -6.37 -18.98
C ILE A 56 -12.71 -6.34 -17.59
N LYS A 57 -12.25 -7.24 -16.72
CA LYS A 57 -12.71 -7.24 -15.32
C LYS A 57 -12.18 -6.01 -14.63
N ASP A 58 -13.01 -5.41 -13.81
CA ASP A 58 -12.59 -4.33 -12.93
C ASP A 58 -11.72 -4.87 -11.79
N GLU A 59 -10.70 -4.10 -11.43
CA GLU A 59 -9.81 -4.39 -10.31
C GLU A 59 -10.23 -3.56 -9.10
N PRO A 60 -10.14 -4.12 -7.87
CA PRO A 60 -10.43 -3.36 -6.67
C PRO A 60 -9.57 -2.09 -6.55
N PRO A 61 -10.07 -1.04 -5.87
CA PRO A 61 -9.31 0.16 -5.61
C PRO A 61 -7.97 -0.13 -4.92
N ARG A 62 -6.96 0.68 -5.20
CA ARG A 62 -5.68 0.67 -4.48
C ARG A 62 -5.74 1.66 -3.35
N VAL A 63 -5.47 1.18 -2.14
CA VAL A 63 -5.56 1.97 -0.91
C VAL A 63 -4.23 1.96 -0.18
N ARG A 64 -3.72 3.14 0.18
CA ARG A 64 -2.51 3.32 0.99
C ARG A 64 -2.80 4.26 2.13
N MET A 65 -2.24 3.95 3.29
CA MET A 65 -2.29 4.81 4.48
C MET A 65 -0.92 4.83 5.16
N LYS A 66 -0.56 5.98 5.71
CA LYS A 66 0.63 6.18 6.53
C LYS A 66 0.27 7.03 7.74
N LEU A 67 1.02 6.81 8.82
CA LEU A 67 0.99 7.63 10.05
C LEU A 67 2.41 8.21 10.26
N PRO A 68 2.74 9.33 9.61
CA PRO A 68 4.08 9.90 9.71
C PRO A 68 4.47 10.24 11.15
N GLY A 69 5.64 9.79 11.59
CA GLY A 69 6.16 10.08 12.94
C GLY A 69 5.43 9.37 14.09
N VAL A 70 4.48 8.48 13.80
CA VAL A 70 3.76 7.70 14.82
C VAL A 70 4.43 6.33 14.96
N GLY A 71 4.86 6.00 16.18
CA GLY A 71 5.42 4.71 16.52
C GLY A 71 4.36 3.69 16.94
N GLU A 72 4.82 2.62 17.59
CA GLU A 72 3.96 1.53 18.07
C GLU A 72 3.16 1.86 19.34
N MET A 73 3.40 3.03 19.93
CA MET A 73 2.74 3.49 21.14
C MET A 73 2.18 4.88 20.96
N VAL A 74 0.98 5.10 21.49
CA VAL A 74 0.30 6.40 21.50
C VAL A 74 -0.32 6.65 22.87
N THR A 75 -0.53 7.91 23.22
CA THR A 75 -1.29 8.27 24.43
C THR A 75 -2.76 8.50 24.10
N PRO A 76 -3.67 8.46 25.08
CA PRO A 76 -5.09 8.79 24.86
C PRO A 76 -5.31 10.19 24.29
N GLU A 77 -4.41 11.14 24.58
CA GLU A 77 -4.48 12.53 24.10
C GLU A 77 -3.77 12.76 22.78
N ALA A 78 -3.25 11.70 22.14
CA ALA A 78 -2.48 11.82 20.90
C ALA A 78 -3.32 12.40 19.76
N ILE A 79 -2.67 13.23 18.94
CA ILE A 79 -3.20 13.69 17.66
C ILE A 79 -2.35 13.02 16.59
N LEU A 80 -2.96 12.15 15.80
CA LEU A 80 -2.28 11.35 14.80
C LEU A 80 -2.34 12.05 13.44
N PRO A 81 -1.20 12.34 12.82
CA PRO A 81 -1.16 12.74 11.41
C PRO A 81 -1.42 11.51 10.56
N ILE A 82 -2.34 11.63 9.61
CA ILE A 82 -2.75 10.54 8.73
C ILE A 82 -2.63 11.01 7.30
N GLU A 83 -1.93 10.23 6.47
CA GLU A 83 -1.86 10.42 5.04
C GLU A 83 -2.51 9.22 4.35
N VAL A 84 -3.42 9.50 3.41
CA VAL A 84 -4.13 8.48 2.64
C VAL A 84 -4.02 8.75 1.16
N GLU A 85 -3.91 7.68 0.39
CA GLU A 85 -3.92 7.69 -1.07
C GLU A 85 -4.85 6.58 -1.56
N PHE A 86 -5.76 6.95 -2.45
CA PHE A 86 -6.68 6.05 -3.11
C PHE A 86 -6.55 6.19 -4.62
N ALA A 87 -6.61 5.10 -5.34
CA ALA A 87 -6.62 5.10 -6.80
C ALA A 87 -7.50 3.97 -7.33
N ASP A 88 -8.29 4.27 -8.34
CA ASP A 88 -9.13 3.34 -9.06
C ASP A 88 -9.18 3.68 -10.55
N THR A 89 -9.43 2.68 -11.40
CA THR A 89 -9.44 2.87 -12.85
C THR A 89 -10.70 3.58 -13.34
N TYR A 90 -11.86 3.28 -12.76
CA TYR A 90 -13.17 3.77 -13.20
C TYR A 90 -13.79 4.77 -12.24
N GLY A 91 -13.23 4.92 -11.05
CA GLY A 91 -13.59 5.93 -10.07
C GLY A 91 -14.07 5.36 -8.75
N LEU A 92 -13.83 6.13 -7.71
CA LEU A 92 -14.15 5.81 -6.33
C LEU A 92 -15.59 6.23 -6.00
N ALA A 93 -16.38 5.31 -5.46
CA ALA A 93 -17.73 5.57 -4.93
C ALA A 93 -17.66 6.08 -3.49
N GLY A 94 -16.73 5.54 -2.68
CA GLY A 94 -16.55 5.89 -1.29
C GLY A 94 -15.11 5.76 -0.83
N ALA A 95 -14.75 6.58 0.16
CA ALA A 95 -13.47 6.50 0.86
C ALA A 95 -13.67 6.90 2.33
N GLU A 96 -13.14 6.11 3.24
CA GLU A 96 -13.24 6.34 4.68
C GLU A 96 -11.98 5.87 5.41
N LEU A 97 -11.78 6.41 6.61
CA LEU A 97 -10.85 5.87 7.59
C LEU A 97 -11.63 5.03 8.59
N VAL A 98 -11.12 3.87 8.90
CA VAL A 98 -11.71 2.97 9.91
C VAL A 98 -10.73 2.85 11.08
N PHE A 99 -11.26 2.95 12.28
CA PHE A 99 -10.53 2.67 13.50
C PHE A 99 -11.19 1.52 14.26
N GLN A 100 -10.39 0.71 14.91
CA GLN A 100 -10.80 -0.35 15.80
C GLN A 100 -10.07 -0.21 17.12
N VAL A 101 -10.82 -0.28 18.21
CA VAL A 101 -10.27 -0.33 19.57
C VAL A 101 -10.52 -1.71 20.13
N SER A 102 -9.43 -2.43 20.41
CA SER A 102 -9.49 -3.76 21.02
C SER A 102 -9.62 -3.65 22.52
N ARG A 103 -10.79 -3.96 23.02
CA ARG A 103 -11.20 -4.09 24.44
C ARG A 103 -11.97 -5.39 24.62
N GLU A 104 -12.46 -5.63 25.88
CA GLU A 104 -13.49 -6.64 26.15
C GLU A 104 -14.74 -6.41 25.25
N ASP A 105 -15.08 -5.14 24.99
CA ASP A 105 -16.08 -4.73 24.00
C ASP A 105 -15.34 -4.10 22.80
N ALA A 106 -14.99 -4.91 21.80
CA ALA A 106 -14.37 -4.41 20.59
C ALA A 106 -15.25 -3.35 19.91
N ARG A 107 -14.67 -2.17 19.69
CA ARG A 107 -15.37 -1.03 19.10
C ARG A 107 -14.75 -0.67 17.78
N GLU A 108 -15.59 -0.54 16.77
CA GLU A 108 -15.22 -0.07 15.44
C GLU A 108 -15.98 1.21 15.13
N GLY A 109 -15.31 2.13 14.46
CA GLY A 109 -15.91 3.36 13.95
C GLY A 109 -15.27 3.77 12.65
N SER A 110 -15.95 4.65 11.92
CA SER A 110 -15.44 5.20 10.68
C SER A 110 -15.39 6.73 10.73
N ILE A 111 -14.36 7.30 10.07
CA ILE A 111 -14.14 8.74 9.98
C ILE A 111 -14.29 9.11 8.51
N PRO A 112 -15.34 9.85 8.13
CA PRO A 112 -15.56 10.23 6.74
C PRO A 112 -14.48 11.22 6.26
N LEU A 113 -13.99 11.03 5.07
CA LEU A 113 -13.07 11.95 4.42
C LEU A 113 -13.87 13.10 3.78
N THR A 114 -14.04 14.18 4.50
CA THR A 114 -14.95 15.29 4.14
C THR A 114 -14.59 15.99 2.82
N THR A 115 -13.34 15.91 2.40
CA THR A 115 -12.86 16.48 1.13
C THR A 115 -13.03 15.52 -0.05
N PHE A 116 -13.37 14.26 0.22
CA PHE A 116 -13.63 13.26 -0.83
C PHE A 116 -14.85 13.64 -1.68
N ARG A 117 -14.76 13.38 -2.98
CA ARG A 117 -15.86 13.51 -3.93
C ARG A 117 -15.95 12.22 -4.75
N PRO A 118 -17.17 11.70 -4.97
CA PRO A 118 -17.37 10.54 -5.84
C PRO A 118 -16.86 10.77 -7.28
N TYR A 119 -16.59 9.67 -7.99
CA TYR A 119 -16.09 9.62 -9.38
C TYR A 119 -14.65 10.09 -9.59
N LEU A 120 -13.90 10.36 -8.53
CA LEU A 120 -12.45 10.58 -8.64
C LEU A 120 -11.74 9.26 -8.91
N THR A 121 -10.85 9.24 -9.88
CA THR A 121 -9.96 8.10 -10.14
C THR A 121 -8.75 8.09 -9.19
N THR A 122 -8.42 9.23 -8.60
CA THR A 122 -7.37 9.36 -7.58
C THR A 122 -7.81 10.36 -6.52
N PHE A 123 -7.52 10.06 -5.27
CA PHE A 123 -7.77 10.96 -4.15
C PHE A 123 -6.65 10.80 -3.12
N SER A 124 -6.10 11.92 -2.66
CA SER A 124 -5.12 11.95 -1.58
C SER A 124 -5.53 12.99 -0.55
N ALA A 125 -5.34 12.68 0.70
CA ALA A 125 -5.62 13.61 1.79
C ALA A 125 -4.59 13.45 2.91
N SER A 126 -4.27 14.58 3.53
CA SER A 126 -3.55 14.63 4.81
C SER A 126 -4.47 15.26 5.85
N LEU A 127 -4.65 14.59 6.95
CA LEU A 127 -5.51 15.04 8.04
C LEU A 127 -4.89 14.73 9.39
N THR A 128 -5.44 15.34 10.43
CA THR A 128 -5.12 14.99 11.81
C THR A 128 -6.36 14.42 12.50
N TRP A 129 -6.16 13.36 13.26
CA TRP A 129 -7.23 12.72 14.02
C TRP A 129 -6.86 12.63 15.49
N SER A 130 -7.78 13.05 16.37
CA SER A 130 -7.58 13.00 17.81
C SER A 130 -8.07 11.68 18.38
N VAL A 131 -7.17 10.94 19.01
CA VAL A 131 -7.48 9.68 19.68
C VAL A 131 -8.44 9.89 20.88
N PHE A 132 -8.36 11.07 21.51
CA PHE A 132 -9.21 11.44 22.66
C PHE A 132 -10.71 11.35 22.37
N SER A 133 -11.14 11.61 21.12
CA SER A 133 -12.56 11.52 20.74
C SER A 133 -13.14 10.11 20.90
N GLU A 134 -12.30 9.10 20.95
CA GLU A 134 -12.72 7.69 20.94
C GLU A 134 -12.71 7.04 22.33
N ALA A 135 -12.49 7.81 23.39
CA ALA A 135 -12.50 7.35 24.78
C ALA A 135 -11.64 6.09 25.03
N VAL A 136 -10.45 6.05 24.42
CA VAL A 136 -9.47 4.97 24.62
C VAL A 136 -8.79 5.10 25.98
N SER A 137 -8.31 3.98 26.50
CA SER A 137 -7.61 3.91 27.79
C SER A 137 -6.25 3.22 27.65
N PRO A 138 -5.29 3.53 28.53
CA PRO A 138 -4.05 2.76 28.57
C PRO A 138 -4.32 1.27 28.70
N GLY A 139 -3.63 0.47 27.90
CA GLY A 139 -3.82 -0.97 27.73
C GLY A 139 -4.61 -1.36 26.48
N ASP A 140 -5.38 -0.45 25.90
CA ASP A 140 -6.09 -0.70 24.64
C ASP A 140 -5.13 -0.82 23.46
N ARG A 141 -5.56 -1.50 22.40
CA ARG A 141 -4.92 -1.49 21.09
C ARG A 141 -5.79 -0.74 20.11
N LEU A 142 -5.22 0.28 19.51
CA LEU A 142 -5.82 1.05 18.44
C LEU A 142 -5.31 0.52 17.10
N THR A 143 -6.20 0.18 16.17
CA THR A 143 -5.88 -0.21 14.80
C THR A 143 -6.59 0.71 13.85
N LEU A 144 -5.86 1.23 12.86
CA LEU A 144 -6.34 2.14 11.83
C LEU A 144 -6.09 1.55 10.46
N PHE A 145 -7.04 1.71 9.56
CA PHE A 145 -6.87 1.42 8.13
C PHE A 145 -7.79 2.30 7.30
N ALA A 146 -7.44 2.48 6.04
CA ALA A 146 -8.27 3.20 5.09
C ALA A 146 -9.03 2.18 4.24
N ARG A 147 -10.28 2.48 3.89
CA ARG A 147 -11.17 1.66 3.06
C ARG A 147 -11.70 2.47 1.91
N ALA A 148 -11.74 1.88 0.71
CA ALA A 148 -12.35 2.47 -0.47
C ALA A 148 -13.29 1.49 -1.17
N THR A 149 -14.29 2.04 -1.84
CA THR A 149 -15.24 1.29 -2.67
C THR A 149 -15.30 1.96 -4.03
N ASP A 150 -15.34 1.20 -5.12
CA ASP A 150 -15.46 1.68 -6.49
C ASP A 150 -16.90 1.77 -6.98
N PHE A 151 -17.04 2.16 -8.27
CA PHE A 151 -18.32 2.27 -8.97
C PHE A 151 -18.59 1.09 -9.92
N ASP A 152 -18.12 -0.12 -9.63
CA ASP A 152 -18.50 -1.25 -10.50
C ASP A 152 -20.00 -1.57 -10.38
N ASP A 153 -20.76 -1.11 -11.38
CA ASP A 153 -22.20 -1.35 -11.52
C ASP A 153 -22.53 -2.62 -12.32
N VAL A 154 -21.53 -3.32 -12.84
CA VAL A 154 -21.68 -4.53 -13.67
C VAL A 154 -21.54 -5.80 -12.87
N SER A 155 -20.45 -5.91 -12.10
CA SER A 155 -20.14 -7.09 -11.27
C SER A 155 -20.51 -6.88 -9.80
N GLY A 156 -20.74 -5.63 -9.41
CA GLY A 156 -20.97 -5.14 -8.05
C GLY A 156 -19.73 -4.45 -7.52
N PRO A 157 -19.90 -3.47 -6.58
CA PRO A 157 -18.81 -2.65 -6.08
C PRO A 157 -17.72 -3.50 -5.45
N ASN A 158 -16.46 -3.23 -5.83
CA ASN A 158 -15.30 -3.80 -5.17
C ASN A 158 -14.90 -2.91 -4.00
N THR A 159 -14.48 -3.53 -2.90
CA THR A 159 -13.97 -2.84 -1.72
C THR A 159 -12.55 -3.28 -1.45
N ALA A 160 -11.68 -2.34 -1.13
CA ALA A 160 -10.31 -2.60 -0.75
C ALA A 160 -9.91 -1.81 0.51
N GLU A 161 -8.99 -2.37 1.27
CA GLU A 161 -8.47 -1.80 2.50
C GLU A 161 -6.95 -1.66 2.42
N SER A 162 -6.41 -0.64 3.10
CA SER A 162 -4.98 -0.53 3.29
C SER A 162 -4.49 -1.57 4.30
N PRO A 163 -3.19 -1.90 4.33
CA PRO A 163 -2.61 -2.60 5.46
C PRO A 163 -2.94 -1.88 6.78
N PRO A 164 -3.40 -2.60 7.81
CA PRO A 164 -3.73 -2.00 9.11
C PRO A 164 -2.46 -1.54 9.84
N ILE A 165 -2.53 -0.38 10.47
CA ILE A 165 -1.48 0.13 11.36
C ILE A 165 -2.02 0.08 12.78
N SER A 166 -1.30 -0.60 13.67
CA SER A 166 -1.71 -0.78 15.06
C SER A 166 -0.74 -0.11 16.02
N ALA A 167 -1.29 0.56 17.02
CA ALA A 167 -0.54 1.14 18.13
C ALA A 167 -1.15 0.72 19.46
N ARG A 168 -0.30 0.53 20.48
CA ARG A 168 -0.73 0.31 21.86
C ARG A 168 -0.98 1.65 22.54
N VAL A 169 -2.11 1.79 23.17
CA VAL A 169 -2.42 2.97 24.00
C VAL A 169 -1.71 2.79 25.35
N VAL A 170 -0.90 3.77 25.72
CA VAL A 170 -0.08 3.75 26.93
C VAL A 170 -0.24 5.04 27.72
N THR A 171 0.17 5.03 28.97
CA THR A 171 0.27 6.26 29.75
C THR A 171 1.40 7.15 29.22
N ARG A 172 1.34 8.44 29.55
CA ARG A 172 2.42 9.37 29.20
C ARG A 172 3.77 8.96 29.81
N ASP A 173 3.74 8.46 31.05
CA ASP A 173 4.95 8.05 31.76
C ASP A 173 5.57 6.80 31.11
N GLU A 174 4.76 5.84 30.70
CA GLU A 174 5.23 4.67 29.94
C GLU A 174 5.85 5.07 28.61
N LEU A 175 5.21 6.01 27.88
CA LEU A 175 5.74 6.50 26.61
C LEU A 175 7.08 7.21 26.81
N LEU A 176 7.20 8.08 27.81
CA LEU A 176 8.44 8.78 28.14
C LEU A 176 9.54 7.80 28.57
N ALA A 177 9.22 6.80 29.35
CA ALA A 177 10.18 5.77 29.77
C ALA A 177 10.70 4.97 28.56
N GLU A 178 9.82 4.61 27.61
CA GLU A 178 10.23 3.91 26.40
C GLU A 178 11.08 4.80 25.48
N LEU A 179 10.74 6.07 25.33
CA LEU A 179 11.54 7.02 24.54
C LEU A 179 12.94 7.19 25.15
N ALA A 180 13.03 7.34 26.49
CA ALA A 180 14.31 7.43 27.18
C ALA A 180 15.15 6.15 27.02
N ARG A 181 14.52 4.97 27.07
CA ARG A 181 15.19 3.69 26.83
C ARG A 181 15.75 3.62 25.40
N ARG A 182 14.96 3.99 24.38
CA ARG A 182 15.40 4.01 22.97
C ARG A 182 16.54 5.01 22.76
N GLU A 183 16.42 6.20 23.34
CA GLU A 183 17.48 7.20 23.26
C GLU A 183 18.81 6.66 23.84
N GLN A 184 18.75 5.99 24.98
CA GLN A 184 19.92 5.37 25.59
C GLN A 184 20.50 4.23 24.71
N GLU A 185 19.66 3.41 24.08
CA GLU A 185 20.11 2.37 23.15
C GLU A 185 20.82 2.98 21.94
N PHE A 186 20.22 4.00 21.31
CA PHE A 186 20.85 4.70 20.19
C PHE A 186 22.17 5.36 20.56
N ARG A 187 22.24 5.95 21.77
CA ARG A 187 23.48 6.52 22.28
C ARG A 187 24.56 5.47 22.43
N MET A 188 24.25 4.33 23.02
CA MET A 188 25.23 3.23 23.18
C MET A 188 25.70 2.69 21.82
N ASP A 189 24.79 2.54 20.86
CA ASP A 189 25.14 2.08 19.52
C ASP A 189 26.03 3.10 18.79
N PHE A 190 25.73 4.38 18.95
CA PHE A 190 26.54 5.45 18.39
C PHE A 190 27.95 5.50 19.04
N GLU A 191 28.05 5.37 20.35
CA GLU A 191 29.33 5.27 21.07
C GLU A 191 30.16 4.08 20.57
N ARG A 192 29.55 2.90 20.39
CA ARG A 192 30.23 1.73 19.79
C ARG A 192 30.76 2.00 18.38
N LEU A 193 30.02 2.76 17.56
CA LEU A 193 30.47 3.12 16.22
C LEU A 193 31.66 4.09 16.25
N ILE A 194 31.65 5.05 17.17
CA ILE A 194 32.77 5.97 17.39
C ILE A 194 34.02 5.17 17.80
N ASP A 195 33.93 4.31 18.81
CA ASP A 195 35.03 3.47 19.28
C ASP A 195 35.59 2.58 18.14
N ALA A 196 34.71 1.97 17.36
CA ALA A 196 35.13 1.15 16.22
C ALA A 196 35.87 1.97 15.15
N GLN A 197 35.41 3.20 14.89
CA GLN A 197 36.07 4.11 13.96
C GLN A 197 37.44 4.60 14.48
N GLU A 198 37.55 4.92 15.75
CA GLU A 198 38.80 5.32 16.37
C GLU A 198 39.85 4.19 16.38
N GLN A 199 39.42 2.97 16.68
CA GLN A 199 40.29 1.78 16.60
C GLN A 199 40.77 1.55 15.16
N LEU A 200 39.89 1.71 14.19
CA LEU A 200 40.26 1.56 12.77
C LEU A 200 41.28 2.62 12.37
N ARG A 201 41.04 3.89 12.76
CA ARG A 201 41.95 5.00 12.52
C ARG A 201 43.33 4.76 13.15
N SER A 202 43.37 4.33 14.41
CA SER A 202 44.62 4.00 15.11
C SER A 202 45.42 2.93 14.37
N ARG A 203 44.77 1.84 13.95
CA ARG A 203 45.42 0.77 13.18
C ARG A 203 45.95 1.27 11.83
N LEU A 204 45.20 2.11 11.14
CA LEU A 204 45.64 2.71 9.88
C LEU A 204 46.87 3.56 10.07
N LEU A 205 46.90 4.42 11.11
CA LEU A 205 48.06 5.26 11.43
C LEU A 205 49.31 4.42 11.78
N THR A 206 49.13 3.34 12.50
CA THR A 206 50.22 2.37 12.79
C THR A 206 50.75 1.75 11.52
N LEU A 207 49.92 1.33 10.59
CA LEU A 207 50.31 0.78 9.30
C LEU A 207 51.06 1.79 8.43
N ILE A 208 50.60 3.05 8.38
CA ILE A 208 51.28 4.11 7.66
C ILE A 208 52.69 4.32 8.23
N GLY A 209 52.81 4.33 9.56
CA GLY A 209 54.12 4.43 10.25
C GLY A 209 55.08 3.30 9.92
N LEU A 210 54.55 2.07 9.82
CA LEU A 210 55.34 0.89 9.45
C LEU A 210 55.73 0.86 7.96
N SER A 211 54.83 1.33 7.07
CA SER A 211 55.08 1.40 5.64
C SER A 211 56.20 2.36 5.25
N THR A 212 56.48 3.37 6.09
CA THR A 212 57.61 4.28 5.89
C THR A 212 58.93 3.72 6.34
N ALA A 213 58.92 2.64 7.13
CA ALA A 213 60.12 2.03 7.70
C ALA A 213 60.64 0.78 6.97
N GLU A 214 59.78 -0.02 6.34
CA GLU A 214 60.15 -1.26 5.61
C GLU A 214 59.28 -1.42 4.34
N GLY A 215 59.91 -1.74 3.18
CA GLY A 215 59.23 -1.95 1.91
C GLY A 215 58.15 -3.02 2.02
N GLY A 216 56.97 -2.68 1.50
CA GLY A 216 55.71 -3.41 1.67
C GLY A 216 55.79 -4.91 1.39
N SER A 217 55.45 -5.69 2.44
CA SER A 217 55.28 -7.14 2.38
C SER A 217 53.85 -7.53 1.94
N GLU A 218 53.63 -8.77 1.51
CA GLU A 218 52.30 -9.34 1.23
C GLU A 218 51.33 -9.22 2.42
N ASP A 219 51.85 -9.18 3.63
CA ASP A 219 51.10 -8.98 4.88
C ASP A 219 50.47 -7.56 4.97
N PHE A 220 51.06 -6.56 4.34
CA PHE A 220 50.55 -5.19 4.28
C PHE A 220 49.27 -5.11 3.45
N ALA A 221 49.22 -5.75 2.28
CA ALA A 221 48.05 -5.78 1.42
C ALA A 221 46.86 -6.51 2.09
N ALA A 222 47.11 -7.61 2.77
CA ALA A 222 46.09 -8.38 3.50
C ALA A 222 45.51 -7.57 4.68
N THR A 223 46.35 -6.79 5.34
CA THR A 223 45.91 -5.92 6.45
C THR A 223 45.07 -4.76 5.95
N ILE A 224 45.45 -4.12 4.86
CA ILE A 224 44.64 -3.06 4.20
C ILE A 224 43.27 -3.62 3.79
N ALA A 225 43.21 -4.77 3.15
CA ALA A 225 41.95 -5.39 2.75
C ALA A 225 41.03 -5.71 3.94
N THR A 226 41.63 -5.98 5.11
CA THR A 226 40.88 -6.20 6.35
C THR A 226 40.34 -4.89 6.93
N LEU A 227 41.11 -3.81 6.87
CA LEU A 227 40.66 -2.48 7.31
C LEU A 227 39.55 -1.94 6.41
N GLU A 228 39.66 -2.13 5.09
CA GLU A 228 38.59 -1.77 4.16
C GLU A 228 37.27 -2.49 4.45
N ARG A 229 37.31 -3.79 4.72
CA ARG A 229 36.11 -4.57 5.09
C ARG A 229 35.47 -4.03 6.37
N ARG A 230 36.28 -3.70 7.38
CA ARG A 230 35.80 -3.09 8.63
C ARG A 230 35.18 -1.72 8.39
N GLN A 231 35.82 -0.87 7.55
CA GLN A 231 35.27 0.43 7.22
C GLN A 231 33.90 0.33 6.53
N ARG A 232 33.75 -0.61 5.59
CA ARG A 232 32.44 -0.87 4.95
C ARG A 232 31.39 -1.35 5.94
N SER A 233 31.79 -2.20 6.90
CA SER A 233 30.89 -2.66 7.98
C SER A 233 30.42 -1.50 8.86
N ILE A 234 31.33 -0.61 9.28
CA ILE A 234 30.98 0.58 10.08
C ILE A 234 30.05 1.50 9.30
N ALA A 235 30.34 1.76 8.01
CA ALA A 235 29.49 2.58 7.16
C ALA A 235 28.08 1.99 7.00
N GLY A 236 27.97 0.66 6.89
CA GLY A 236 26.68 -0.04 6.90
C GLY A 236 25.92 0.17 8.21
N SER A 237 26.59 0.01 9.34
CA SER A 237 25.97 0.22 10.67
C SER A 237 25.51 1.68 10.89
N VAL A 238 26.29 2.66 10.42
CA VAL A 238 25.88 4.09 10.47
C VAL A 238 24.58 4.31 9.69
N ASN A 239 24.43 3.70 8.50
CA ASN A 239 23.20 3.82 7.71
C ASN A 239 22.00 3.19 8.42
N VAL A 240 22.19 2.06 9.11
CA VAL A 240 21.11 1.42 9.90
C VAL A 240 20.67 2.34 11.04
N VAL A 241 21.61 2.88 11.82
CA VAL A 241 21.28 3.83 12.91
C VAL A 241 20.59 5.07 12.37
N ARG A 242 21.02 5.59 11.22
CA ARG A 242 20.36 6.75 10.59
C ARG A 242 18.90 6.46 10.20
N GLN A 243 18.62 5.29 9.63
CA GLN A 243 17.26 4.89 9.26
C GLN A 243 16.33 4.66 10.47
N GLN A 244 16.90 4.38 11.66
CA GLN A 244 16.11 4.21 12.88
C GLN A 244 15.76 5.54 13.56
N VAL A 245 16.45 6.63 13.19
CA VAL A 245 16.24 7.98 13.75
C VAL A 245 15.34 8.84 12.83
N GLU A 246 15.31 8.55 11.52
CA GLU A 246 14.39 9.16 10.54
C GLU A 246 12.99 8.55 10.65
#